data_9ccb04386c1275e4fabb5b2241a71f63
#
_entry.id   9ccb04386c1275e4fabb5b2241a71f63
#
_cell.length_a   1.000
_cell.length_b   1.000
_cell.length_c   1.000
_cell.angle_alpha   90.00
_cell.angle_beta   90.00
_cell.angle_gamma   90.00
#
_symmetry.space_group_name_H-M   'P 1'
#
loop_
_entity.id
_entity.type
_entity.pdbx_description
1 polymer ?
#
loop_
_entity_poly.entity_id
_entity_poly.type
_entity_poly.pdbx_seq_one_letter_code
_entity_poly.pdbx_strand_id
1 'polypeptide(L)'
;MQKCNNISVMRYPAENDVAVLLIFFTRQETLKRTFEAIRKARPSRLYLYQDGPRNEVEAQKIEAAKQIVADEEIDWECEVRRNYHTENSGAWASNYQAQRWAFSLHDKCIVIEDDSTPAVSFIRFCTEMLNRYEHDERVTMIAGYNHEERTDAPYDYLFTSVFSIWGWASWGRVVNQWDDRYQVVDSDFDMRQLEALVKAHGDREEMVKKLRKHKESGDPIYETVYWSYNMLHSGLTIVPTRNMIQNTAVSEESAHFQSAMKTLPGRMQRLLTMPSYEMEFPLRHPKYVIENVEYKQRVYRIMAWGHPWVKIGRSIEELLRNLRYGNFKAVWKALVFRVKKNTGHINYQ
;
A
#
# COMPACT_ATOMS: atom_id res chain seq x y z
N MET A 1 -42.61 16.99 29.68
CA MET A 1 -42.46 15.91 28.69
C MET A 1 -41.95 16.52 27.40
N GLN A 2 -40.63 16.60 27.25
CA GLN A 2 -39.99 16.98 25.96
C GLN A 2 -39.93 15.74 25.08
N LYS A 3 -40.68 15.76 23.97
CA LYS A 3 -40.53 14.79 22.89
C LYS A 3 -39.19 15.04 22.22
N CYS A 4 -38.20 14.18 22.48
CA CYS A 4 -37.05 14.08 21.59
C CYS A 4 -37.57 13.63 20.23
N ASN A 5 -37.59 14.53 19.26
CA ASN A 5 -37.75 14.20 17.86
C ASN A 5 -36.48 13.48 17.43
N ASN A 6 -36.52 12.14 17.43
CA ASN A 6 -35.57 11.36 16.66
C ASN A 6 -35.82 11.64 15.17
N ILE A 7 -35.12 12.62 14.63
CA ILE A 7 -34.99 12.76 13.18
C ILE A 7 -34.12 11.57 12.75
N SER A 8 -34.76 10.52 12.30
CA SER A 8 -34.09 9.45 11.59
C SER A 8 -33.42 10.07 10.36
N VAL A 9 -32.12 10.31 10.43
CA VAL A 9 -31.34 10.70 9.25
C VAL A 9 -31.49 9.57 8.25
N MET A 10 -32.13 9.83 7.11
CA MET A 10 -32.27 8.84 6.02
C MET A 10 -30.85 8.56 5.52
N ARG A 11 -30.37 7.34 5.73
CA ARG A 11 -29.10 6.87 5.20
C ARG A 11 -29.28 6.35 3.78
N TYR A 12 -28.33 6.65 2.92
CA TYR A 12 -28.28 6.05 1.57
C TYR A 12 -28.04 4.54 1.66
N PRO A 13 -28.56 3.71 0.75
CA PRO A 13 -28.24 2.28 0.74
C PRO A 13 -26.76 2.05 0.42
N ALA A 14 -26.20 0.96 0.94
CA ALA A 14 -24.90 0.48 0.53
C ALA A 14 -24.89 0.11 -0.94
N GLU A 15 -23.81 0.42 -1.67
CA GLU A 15 -23.67 0.10 -3.09
C GLU A 15 -22.72 -1.09 -3.33
N ASN A 16 -21.77 -1.30 -2.44
CA ASN A 16 -20.75 -2.33 -2.59
C ASN A 16 -20.75 -3.24 -1.36
N ASP A 17 -21.07 -4.52 -1.54
CA ASP A 17 -21.04 -5.50 -0.46
C ASP A 17 -19.63 -6.01 -0.21
N VAL A 18 -18.86 -5.20 0.52
CA VAL A 18 -17.45 -5.46 0.85
C VAL A 18 -17.07 -4.73 2.14
N ALA A 19 -16.06 -5.25 2.84
CA ALA A 19 -15.42 -4.57 3.94
C ALA A 19 -14.30 -3.66 3.42
N VAL A 20 -14.23 -2.43 3.93
CA VAL A 20 -13.12 -1.49 3.73
C VAL A 20 -12.46 -1.21 5.06
N LEU A 21 -11.17 -1.55 5.19
CA LEU A 21 -10.32 -1.12 6.29
C LEU A 21 -9.68 0.23 5.92
N LEU A 22 -9.96 1.26 6.72
CA LEU A 22 -9.30 2.56 6.64
C LEU A 22 -8.34 2.69 7.83
N ILE A 23 -7.04 2.73 7.54
CA ILE A 23 -5.97 2.93 8.50
C ILE A 23 -5.59 4.40 8.49
N PHE A 24 -5.68 5.08 9.63
CA PHE A 24 -5.36 6.51 9.71
C PHE A 24 -4.61 6.86 11.01
N PHE A 25 -3.99 8.03 11.02
CA PHE A 25 -3.26 8.51 12.20
C PHE A 25 -3.55 9.99 12.47
N THR A 26 -2.67 10.90 12.04
CA THR A 26 -2.76 12.34 12.37
C THR A 26 -3.01 13.24 11.17
N ARG A 27 -3.08 12.72 9.96
CA ARG A 27 -3.16 13.47 8.71
C ARG A 27 -4.61 13.78 8.34
N GLN A 28 -5.14 14.91 8.79
CA GLN A 28 -6.56 15.25 8.61
C GLN A 28 -6.94 15.50 7.15
N GLU A 29 -6.15 16.26 6.39
CA GLU A 29 -6.48 16.64 5.02
C GLU A 29 -6.50 15.45 4.06
N THR A 30 -5.51 14.57 4.15
CA THR A 30 -5.46 13.36 3.32
C THR A 30 -6.56 12.38 3.72
N LEU A 31 -6.77 12.19 5.03
CA LEU A 31 -7.87 11.38 5.56
C LEU A 31 -9.23 11.84 5.03
N LYS A 32 -9.51 13.15 5.06
CA LYS A 32 -10.77 13.71 4.57
C LYS A 32 -11.00 13.36 3.08
N ARG A 33 -9.98 13.50 2.24
CA ARG A 33 -10.08 13.16 0.81
C ARG A 33 -10.31 11.66 0.61
N THR A 34 -9.57 10.83 1.34
CA THR A 34 -9.68 9.37 1.26
C THR A 34 -11.04 8.89 1.77
N PHE A 35 -11.51 9.41 2.91
CA PHE A 35 -12.81 9.09 3.46
C PHE A 35 -13.96 9.52 2.54
N GLU A 36 -13.89 10.71 1.92
CA GLU A 36 -14.88 11.17 0.96
C GLU A 36 -15.01 10.26 -0.28
N ALA A 37 -13.90 9.68 -0.76
CA ALA A 37 -13.95 8.70 -1.83
C ALA A 37 -14.63 7.38 -1.38
N ILE A 38 -14.35 6.92 -0.14
CA ILE A 38 -15.01 5.76 0.46
C ILE A 38 -16.50 6.02 0.66
N ARG A 39 -16.88 7.21 1.19
CA ARG A 39 -18.26 7.64 1.40
C ARG A 39 -19.06 7.61 0.10
N LYS A 40 -18.50 8.12 -1.01
CA LYS A 40 -19.13 8.08 -2.33
C LYS A 40 -19.34 6.67 -2.86
N ALA A 41 -18.44 5.75 -2.55
CA ALA A 41 -18.51 4.36 -2.96
C ALA A 41 -19.45 3.50 -2.08
N ARG A 42 -19.82 3.97 -0.89
CA ARG A 42 -20.78 3.35 0.02
C ARG A 42 -20.57 1.84 0.24
N PRO A 43 -19.44 1.40 0.81
CA PRO A 43 -19.23 -0.01 1.17
C PRO A 43 -20.19 -0.44 2.28
N SER A 44 -20.61 -1.71 2.31
CA SER A 44 -21.50 -2.26 3.32
C SER A 44 -20.86 -2.39 4.71
N ARG A 45 -19.51 -2.39 4.77
CA ARG A 45 -18.72 -2.48 6.01
C ARG A 45 -17.56 -1.54 5.99
N LEU A 46 -17.36 -0.82 7.09
CA LEU A 46 -16.24 0.12 7.28
C LEU A 46 -15.52 -0.19 8.58
N TYR A 47 -14.25 -0.57 8.48
CA TYR A 47 -13.39 -0.86 9.62
C TYR A 47 -12.39 0.29 9.77
N LEU A 48 -12.42 0.95 10.92
CA LEU A 48 -11.61 2.13 11.23
C LEU A 48 -10.53 1.71 12.21
N TYR A 49 -9.27 1.84 11.81
CA TYR A 49 -8.13 1.51 12.66
C TYR A 49 -7.22 2.72 12.84
N GLN A 50 -6.82 2.98 14.11
CA GLN A 50 -5.97 4.09 14.48
C GLN A 50 -5.00 3.65 15.59
N ASP A 51 -3.70 3.91 15.38
CA ASP A 51 -2.64 3.66 16.36
C ASP A 51 -2.62 4.73 17.46
N GLY A 52 -2.11 4.41 18.67
CA GLY A 52 -2.05 5.34 19.79
C GLY A 52 -1.10 6.51 19.55
N PRO A 53 -1.27 7.63 20.29
CA PRO A 53 -0.40 8.79 20.20
C PRO A 53 0.95 8.54 20.91
N ARG A 54 2.02 9.18 20.41
CA ARG A 54 3.34 9.21 21.07
C ARG A 54 3.50 10.38 22.05
N ASN A 55 2.63 11.37 21.93
CA ASN A 55 2.64 12.59 22.74
C ASN A 55 1.29 13.31 22.66
N GLU A 56 1.12 14.35 23.48
CA GLU A 56 -0.11 15.14 23.58
C GLU A 56 -0.50 15.85 22.28
N VAL A 57 0.47 16.32 21.50
CA VAL A 57 0.21 16.97 20.20
C VAL A 57 -0.39 15.99 19.20
N GLU A 58 0.10 14.75 19.18
CA GLU A 58 -0.49 13.70 18.36
C GLU A 58 -1.87 13.27 18.87
N ALA A 59 -2.06 13.20 20.20
CA ALA A 59 -3.37 12.91 20.78
C ALA A 59 -4.44 13.89 20.27
N GLN A 60 -4.16 15.20 20.31
CA GLN A 60 -5.08 16.21 19.80
C GLN A 60 -5.36 16.07 18.29
N LYS A 61 -4.33 15.77 17.48
CA LYS A 61 -4.51 15.55 16.04
C LYS A 61 -5.31 14.29 15.73
N ILE A 62 -5.14 13.24 16.53
CA ILE A 62 -5.90 12.00 16.41
C ILE A 62 -7.38 12.24 16.73
N GLU A 63 -7.69 12.98 17.80
CA GLU A 63 -9.08 13.31 18.12
C GLU A 63 -9.74 14.13 16.99
N ALA A 64 -9.03 15.07 16.40
CA ALA A 64 -9.52 15.79 15.23
C ALA A 64 -9.69 14.88 13.98
N ALA A 65 -8.80 13.89 13.79
CA ALA A 65 -8.94 12.91 12.72
C ALA A 65 -10.16 11.99 12.93
N LYS A 66 -10.44 11.57 14.17
CA LYS A 66 -11.61 10.76 14.50
C LYS A 66 -12.94 11.46 14.17
N GLN A 67 -13.00 12.81 14.27
CA GLN A 67 -14.19 13.56 13.90
C GLN A 67 -14.50 13.46 12.40
N ILE A 68 -13.51 13.29 11.54
CA ILE A 68 -13.70 13.14 10.08
C ILE A 68 -14.43 11.83 9.74
N VAL A 69 -14.28 10.81 10.57
CA VAL A 69 -14.87 9.47 10.39
C VAL A 69 -15.90 9.13 11.50
N ALA A 70 -16.50 10.15 12.11
CA ALA A 70 -17.51 9.99 13.14
C ALA A 70 -18.82 9.43 12.55
N ASP A 71 -19.73 8.95 13.42
CA ASP A 71 -21.00 8.34 12.99
C ASP A 71 -21.88 9.29 12.19
N GLU A 72 -21.80 10.59 12.49
CA GLU A 72 -22.52 11.66 11.83
C GLU A 72 -22.07 11.88 10.38
N GLU A 73 -20.82 11.52 10.06
CA GLU A 73 -20.25 11.64 8.73
C GLU A 73 -20.52 10.40 7.85
N ILE A 74 -21.06 9.32 8.44
CA ILE A 74 -21.40 8.07 7.74
C ILE A 74 -22.89 8.10 7.40
N ASP A 75 -23.22 8.67 6.26
CA ASP A 75 -24.60 8.92 5.79
C ASP A 75 -25.18 7.79 4.92
N TRP A 76 -24.60 6.62 4.95
CA TRP A 76 -25.10 5.41 4.25
C TRP A 76 -25.25 4.23 5.20
N GLU A 77 -25.98 3.21 4.77
CA GLU A 77 -26.13 1.95 5.50
C GLU A 77 -24.79 1.20 5.53
N CYS A 78 -24.17 1.14 6.72
CA CYS A 78 -22.83 0.60 6.89
C CYS A 78 -22.67 -0.03 8.27
N GLU A 79 -22.12 -1.24 8.31
CA GLU A 79 -21.61 -1.82 9.55
C GLU A 79 -20.25 -1.21 9.87
N VAL A 80 -20.17 -0.44 10.97
CA VAL A 80 -18.92 0.23 11.36
C VAL A 80 -18.27 -0.49 12.53
N ARG A 81 -16.99 -0.84 12.39
CA ARG A 81 -16.15 -1.36 13.48
C ARG A 81 -14.97 -0.43 13.70
N ARG A 82 -14.65 -0.15 14.96
CA ARG A 82 -13.55 0.72 15.36
C ARG A 82 -12.55 -0.03 16.23
N ASN A 83 -11.27 0.14 15.92
CA ASN A 83 -10.16 -0.34 16.73
C ASN A 83 -9.16 0.80 16.92
N TYR A 84 -9.37 1.56 18.00
CA TYR A 84 -8.59 2.73 18.34
C TYR A 84 -7.69 2.42 19.51
N HIS A 85 -6.38 2.52 19.32
CA HIS A 85 -5.38 2.21 20.32
C HIS A 85 -5.05 3.45 21.17
N THR A 86 -4.74 3.22 22.42
CA THR A 86 -4.28 4.25 23.38
C THR A 86 -2.76 4.34 23.46
N GLU A 87 -2.06 3.27 23.10
CA GLU A 87 -0.60 3.17 23.08
C GLU A 87 -0.10 3.04 21.65
N ASN A 88 1.05 3.67 21.36
CA ASN A 88 1.64 3.63 20.02
C ASN A 88 2.45 2.36 19.80
N SER A 89 2.06 1.57 18.83
CA SER A 89 2.76 0.35 18.41
C SER A 89 3.83 0.60 17.35
N GLY A 90 3.86 1.81 16.76
CA GLY A 90 4.70 2.15 15.63
C GLY A 90 4.12 1.70 14.29
N ALA A 91 4.50 2.41 13.22
CA ALA A 91 3.86 2.28 11.91
C ALA A 91 3.82 0.85 11.35
N TRP A 92 4.90 0.09 11.50
CA TRP A 92 5.00 -1.26 10.96
C TRP A 92 4.10 -2.27 11.69
N ALA A 93 4.22 -2.30 13.02
CA ALA A 93 3.43 -3.20 13.85
C ALA A 93 1.94 -2.85 13.77
N SER A 94 1.62 -1.56 13.83
CA SER A 94 0.26 -1.04 13.72
C SER A 94 -0.40 -1.43 12.40
N ASN A 95 0.26 -1.24 11.27
CA ASN A 95 -0.27 -1.64 9.95
C ASN A 95 -0.50 -3.15 9.85
N TYR A 96 0.45 -3.95 10.33
CA TYR A 96 0.29 -5.41 10.36
C TYR A 96 -0.91 -5.84 11.23
N GLN A 97 -1.03 -5.27 12.42
CA GLN A 97 -2.14 -5.56 13.35
C GLN A 97 -3.50 -5.14 12.77
N ALA A 98 -3.58 -3.97 12.13
CA ALA A 98 -4.79 -3.48 11.48
C ALA A 98 -5.30 -4.47 10.43
N GLN A 99 -4.42 -4.95 9.59
CA GLN A 99 -4.76 -5.90 8.52
C GLN A 99 -5.20 -7.24 9.12
N ARG A 100 -4.44 -7.80 10.07
CA ARG A 100 -4.81 -9.04 10.76
C ARG A 100 -6.18 -8.92 11.45
N TRP A 101 -6.45 -7.80 12.12
CA TRP A 101 -7.73 -7.52 12.74
C TRP A 101 -8.88 -7.48 11.72
N ALA A 102 -8.74 -6.74 10.64
CA ALA A 102 -9.81 -6.63 9.64
C ALA A 102 -10.15 -7.98 8.99
N PHE A 103 -9.13 -8.77 8.63
CA PHE A 103 -9.33 -10.10 8.03
C PHE A 103 -9.75 -11.18 9.05
N SER A 104 -9.71 -10.91 10.35
CA SER A 104 -10.36 -11.75 11.36
C SER A 104 -11.88 -11.52 11.47
N LEU A 105 -12.35 -10.36 11.01
CA LEU A 105 -13.77 -9.98 11.03
C LEU A 105 -14.51 -10.36 9.74
N HIS A 106 -13.83 -10.34 8.61
CA HIS A 106 -14.43 -10.62 7.31
C HIS A 106 -13.42 -11.19 6.32
N ASP A 107 -13.85 -12.17 5.51
CA ASP A 107 -12.97 -12.89 4.58
C ASP A 107 -12.50 -12.06 3.37
N LYS A 108 -13.19 -10.99 3.01
CA LYS A 108 -12.87 -10.11 1.88
C LYS A 108 -12.75 -8.69 2.37
N CYS A 109 -11.58 -8.08 2.22
CA CYS A 109 -11.38 -6.72 2.68
C CYS A 109 -10.51 -5.92 1.72
N ILE A 110 -10.88 -4.64 1.54
CA ILE A 110 -10.07 -3.63 0.87
C ILE A 110 -9.32 -2.86 1.96
N VAL A 111 -8.02 -2.66 1.78
CA VAL A 111 -7.14 -1.95 2.72
C VAL A 111 -6.72 -0.62 2.11
N ILE A 112 -7.01 0.47 2.79
CA ILE A 112 -6.71 1.84 2.36
C ILE A 112 -6.06 2.59 3.54
N GLU A 113 -4.96 3.28 3.28
CA GLU A 113 -4.33 4.19 4.25
C GLU A 113 -4.80 5.63 4.03
N ASP A 114 -4.70 6.48 5.05
CA ASP A 114 -5.21 7.87 5.03
C ASP A 114 -4.59 8.75 3.93
N ASP A 115 -3.45 8.35 3.37
CA ASP A 115 -2.77 9.05 2.29
C ASP A 115 -2.88 8.36 0.91
N SER A 116 -3.73 7.36 0.79
CA SER A 116 -3.93 6.58 -0.42
C SER A 116 -5.36 6.78 -0.95
N THR A 117 -5.61 7.94 -1.60
CA THR A 117 -6.95 8.31 -2.06
C THR A 117 -7.35 7.47 -3.28
N PRO A 118 -8.40 6.63 -3.19
CA PRO A 118 -8.87 5.83 -4.31
C PRO A 118 -9.75 6.63 -5.28
N ALA A 119 -9.79 6.24 -6.55
CA ALA A 119 -10.92 6.51 -7.42
C ALA A 119 -12.18 5.86 -6.83
N VAL A 120 -13.35 6.47 -6.99
CA VAL A 120 -14.60 5.95 -6.40
C VAL A 120 -14.91 4.53 -6.91
N SER A 121 -14.68 4.29 -8.18
CA SER A 121 -14.87 2.98 -8.83
C SER A 121 -13.89 1.89 -8.37
N PHE A 122 -12.83 2.24 -7.62
CA PHE A 122 -11.86 1.27 -7.09
C PHE A 122 -12.52 0.26 -6.15
N ILE A 123 -13.44 0.72 -5.28
CA ILE A 123 -14.14 -0.16 -4.35
C ILE A 123 -15.02 -1.16 -5.11
N ARG A 124 -15.76 -0.70 -6.14
CA ARG A 124 -16.53 -1.59 -7.01
C ARG A 124 -15.64 -2.56 -7.79
N PHE A 125 -14.50 -2.08 -8.31
CA PHE A 125 -13.51 -2.93 -9.00
C PHE A 125 -13.01 -4.04 -8.06
N CYS A 126 -12.58 -3.69 -6.85
CA CYS A 126 -12.14 -4.67 -5.86
C CYS A 126 -13.25 -5.66 -5.50
N THR A 127 -14.49 -5.19 -5.28
CA THR A 127 -15.63 -6.06 -4.95
C THR A 127 -15.86 -7.10 -6.05
N GLU A 128 -15.83 -6.70 -7.32
CA GLU A 128 -16.01 -7.62 -8.46
C GLU A 128 -14.84 -8.61 -8.55
N MET A 129 -13.58 -8.16 -8.37
CA MET A 129 -12.42 -9.04 -8.41
C MET A 129 -12.37 -10.00 -7.22
N LEU A 130 -12.70 -9.54 -6.00
CA LEU A 130 -12.79 -10.37 -4.81
C LEU A 130 -13.81 -11.51 -4.98
N ASN A 131 -14.94 -11.23 -5.60
CA ASN A 131 -15.98 -12.24 -5.86
C ASN A 131 -15.55 -13.19 -6.99
N ARG A 132 -14.97 -12.66 -8.07
CA ARG A 132 -14.60 -13.44 -9.25
C ARG A 132 -13.49 -14.44 -8.98
N TYR A 133 -12.49 -14.06 -8.16
CA TYR A 133 -11.28 -14.86 -7.88
C TYR A 133 -11.22 -15.42 -6.46
N GLU A 134 -12.37 -15.52 -5.80
CA GLU A 134 -12.50 -16.03 -4.44
C GLU A 134 -11.83 -17.39 -4.22
N HIS A 135 -12.02 -18.28 -5.21
CA HIS A 135 -11.53 -19.66 -5.15
C HIS A 135 -10.29 -19.91 -6.02
N ASP A 136 -9.69 -18.89 -6.61
CA ASP A 136 -8.47 -19.04 -7.40
C ASP A 136 -7.24 -18.73 -6.50
N GLU A 137 -6.61 -19.79 -5.99
CA GLU A 137 -5.46 -19.67 -5.08
C GLU A 137 -4.22 -19.04 -5.70
N ARG A 138 -4.15 -18.96 -7.03
CA ARG A 138 -3.07 -18.25 -7.73
C ARG A 138 -3.15 -16.75 -7.52
N VAL A 139 -4.36 -16.21 -7.25
CA VAL A 139 -4.56 -14.78 -7.04
C VAL A 139 -4.53 -14.47 -5.54
N THR A 140 -3.56 -13.65 -5.13
CA THR A 140 -3.30 -13.34 -3.72
C THR A 140 -3.59 -11.89 -3.35
N MET A 141 -3.64 -10.98 -4.34
CA MET A 141 -3.90 -9.56 -4.10
C MET A 141 -4.60 -8.92 -5.30
N ILE A 142 -5.35 -7.88 -5.02
CA ILE A 142 -5.89 -6.92 -6.00
C ILE A 142 -5.27 -5.57 -5.63
N ALA A 143 -4.41 -5.01 -6.47
CA ALA A 143 -3.81 -3.69 -6.26
C ALA A 143 -4.62 -2.62 -6.98
N GLY A 144 -4.68 -1.43 -6.39
CA GLY A 144 -5.25 -0.26 -7.07
C GLY A 144 -4.21 0.56 -7.83
N TYR A 145 -2.95 0.41 -7.48
CA TYR A 145 -1.86 1.20 -8.04
C TYR A 145 -1.22 0.52 -9.25
N ASN A 146 -1.21 1.20 -10.40
CA ASN A 146 -0.51 0.77 -11.61
C ASN A 146 0.76 1.62 -11.80
N HIS A 147 1.94 1.00 -11.74
CA HIS A 147 3.23 1.70 -11.84
C HIS A 147 3.48 2.39 -13.19
N GLU A 148 2.74 2.04 -14.22
CA GLU A 148 2.83 2.68 -15.56
C GLU A 148 1.82 3.82 -15.73
N GLU A 149 0.92 4.03 -14.76
CA GLU A 149 -0.24 4.92 -14.83
C GLU A 149 -1.34 4.37 -15.75
N ARG A 150 -0.98 4.00 -16.98
CA ARG A 150 -1.83 3.32 -17.96
C ARG A 150 -1.04 2.23 -18.66
N THR A 151 -1.62 1.05 -18.74
CA THR A 151 -1.05 -0.09 -19.47
C THR A 151 -1.94 -0.38 -20.66
N ASP A 152 -1.35 -0.45 -21.87
CA ASP A 152 -2.07 -0.86 -23.06
C ASP A 152 -2.33 -2.38 -23.01
N ALA A 153 -3.59 -2.75 -22.95
CA ALA A 153 -4.05 -4.13 -22.91
C ALA A 153 -5.50 -4.25 -23.41
N PRO A 154 -5.90 -5.38 -23.99
CA PRO A 154 -7.28 -5.58 -24.46
C PRO A 154 -8.30 -5.78 -23.32
N TYR A 155 -7.82 -5.89 -22.09
CA TYR A 155 -8.59 -6.12 -20.87
C TYR A 155 -8.46 -4.95 -19.91
N ASP A 156 -9.30 -4.89 -18.88
CA ASP A 156 -9.28 -3.78 -17.93
C ASP A 156 -8.35 -4.02 -16.74
N TYR A 157 -7.76 -5.22 -16.63
CA TYR A 157 -6.74 -5.59 -15.67
C TYR A 157 -5.85 -6.72 -16.20
N LEU A 158 -4.74 -6.94 -15.51
CA LEU A 158 -3.76 -7.98 -15.80
C LEU A 158 -3.31 -8.68 -14.51
N PHE A 159 -2.62 -9.82 -14.65
CA PHE A 159 -2.00 -10.55 -13.55
C PHE A 159 -0.51 -10.39 -13.58
N THR A 160 0.12 -10.23 -12.42
CA THR A 160 1.57 -10.09 -12.29
C THR A 160 2.04 -10.50 -10.90
N SER A 161 3.28 -10.88 -10.74
CA SER A 161 3.91 -11.07 -9.42
C SER A 161 4.35 -9.75 -8.75
N VAL A 162 4.23 -8.61 -9.47
CA VAL A 162 4.44 -7.28 -8.89
C VAL A 162 3.24 -6.89 -8.05
N PHE A 163 3.47 -6.41 -6.84
CA PHE A 163 2.42 -5.90 -5.97
C PHE A 163 2.66 -4.44 -5.57
N SER A 164 1.61 -3.80 -5.10
CA SER A 164 1.64 -2.47 -4.49
C SER A 164 0.76 -2.45 -3.26
N ILE A 165 1.24 -1.77 -2.22
CA ILE A 165 0.54 -1.64 -0.93
C ILE A 165 -0.32 -0.38 -0.85
N TRP A 166 -0.27 0.50 -1.84
CA TRP A 166 -1.11 1.69 -1.90
C TRP A 166 -2.50 1.31 -2.43
N GLY A 167 -3.45 1.17 -1.50
CA GLY A 167 -4.81 0.74 -1.81
C GLY A 167 -4.85 -0.65 -2.47
N TRP A 168 -5.24 -1.65 -1.72
CA TRP A 168 -5.26 -3.03 -2.18
C TRP A 168 -6.40 -3.82 -1.53
N ALA A 169 -6.69 -5.00 -2.06
CA ALA A 169 -7.66 -5.92 -1.48
C ALA A 169 -7.14 -7.36 -1.52
N SER A 170 -7.64 -8.19 -0.60
CA SER A 170 -7.31 -9.60 -0.52
C SER A 170 -8.39 -10.40 0.22
N TRP A 171 -8.08 -11.64 0.51
CA TRP A 171 -8.94 -12.62 1.18
C TRP A 171 -8.33 -13.10 2.50
N GLY A 172 -9.19 -13.53 3.42
CA GLY A 172 -8.77 -14.17 4.67
C GLY A 172 -7.91 -15.41 4.42
N ARG A 173 -8.21 -16.20 3.36
CA ARG A 173 -7.37 -17.34 2.94
C ARG A 173 -5.89 -16.97 2.65
N VAL A 174 -5.60 -15.72 2.33
CA VAL A 174 -4.24 -15.21 2.11
C VAL A 174 -3.67 -14.61 3.39
N VAL A 175 -4.34 -13.60 3.94
CA VAL A 175 -3.81 -12.79 5.06
C VAL A 175 -3.69 -13.61 6.34
N ASN A 176 -4.60 -14.57 6.57
CA ASN A 176 -4.54 -15.43 7.76
C ASN A 176 -3.40 -16.46 7.74
N GLN A 177 -2.78 -16.68 6.57
CA GLN A 177 -1.60 -17.54 6.42
C GLN A 177 -0.27 -16.78 6.47
N TRP A 178 -0.29 -15.48 6.67
CA TRP A 178 0.94 -14.69 6.75
C TRP A 178 1.81 -15.13 7.94
N ASP A 179 3.09 -15.33 7.67
CA ASP A 179 4.10 -15.71 8.66
C ASP A 179 4.94 -14.49 9.07
N ASP A 180 4.55 -13.86 10.19
CA ASP A 180 5.26 -12.74 10.80
C ASP A 180 6.54 -13.15 11.56
N ARG A 181 6.76 -14.46 11.73
CA ARG A 181 7.95 -15.03 12.34
C ARG A 181 9.03 -15.40 11.31
N TYR A 182 8.70 -15.26 10.02
CA TYR A 182 9.62 -15.55 8.92
C TYR A 182 10.26 -16.95 9.05
N GLN A 183 9.46 -17.99 9.32
CA GLN A 183 9.93 -19.34 9.63
C GLN A 183 10.73 -19.99 8.49
N VAL A 184 10.49 -19.57 7.25
CA VAL A 184 11.29 -20.03 6.09
C VAL A 184 12.79 -19.80 6.30
N VAL A 185 13.18 -18.79 7.10
CA VAL A 185 14.58 -18.47 7.41
C VAL A 185 15.22 -19.52 8.31
N ASP A 186 14.43 -20.29 9.06
CA ASP A 186 14.92 -21.31 10.01
C ASP A 186 15.35 -22.60 9.29
N SER A 187 15.01 -22.73 7.99
CA SER A 187 15.36 -23.88 7.15
C SER A 187 16.38 -23.49 6.08
N ASP A 188 17.60 -23.95 6.20
CA ASP A 188 18.64 -23.75 5.17
C ASP A 188 18.24 -24.30 3.80
N PHE A 189 17.47 -25.40 3.78
CA PHE A 189 16.98 -25.97 2.53
C PHE A 189 15.97 -25.02 1.87
N ASP A 190 14.95 -24.57 2.59
CA ASP A 190 13.89 -23.72 2.04
C ASP A 190 14.45 -22.36 1.62
N MET A 191 15.38 -21.80 2.40
CA MET A 191 16.05 -20.56 2.02
C MET A 191 16.84 -20.68 0.72
N ARG A 192 17.55 -21.80 0.49
CA ARG A 192 18.22 -22.03 -0.79
C ARG A 192 17.23 -22.16 -1.95
N GLN A 193 16.07 -22.80 -1.73
CA GLN A 193 15.01 -22.86 -2.75
C GLN A 193 14.43 -21.49 -3.04
N LEU A 194 14.14 -20.68 -2.01
CA LEU A 194 13.64 -19.32 -2.16
C LEU A 194 14.64 -18.42 -2.91
N GLU A 195 15.93 -18.51 -2.58
CA GLU A 195 16.98 -17.75 -3.27
C GLU A 195 17.10 -18.16 -4.75
N ALA A 196 17.02 -19.45 -5.02
CA ALA A 196 17.03 -19.98 -6.40
C ALA A 196 15.80 -19.51 -7.19
N LEU A 197 14.62 -19.52 -6.57
CA LEU A 197 13.37 -19.07 -7.17
C LEU A 197 13.43 -17.56 -7.47
N VAL A 198 13.88 -16.74 -6.52
CA VAL A 198 14.07 -15.30 -6.68
C VAL A 198 14.99 -15.00 -7.87
N LYS A 199 16.10 -15.72 -7.98
CA LYS A 199 17.05 -15.59 -9.09
C LYS A 199 16.44 -16.03 -10.43
N ALA A 200 15.74 -17.17 -10.46
CA ALA A 200 15.10 -17.70 -11.67
C ALA A 200 14.02 -16.76 -12.21
N HIS A 201 13.24 -16.13 -11.32
CA HIS A 201 12.21 -15.16 -11.67
C HIS A 201 12.75 -13.76 -11.94
N GLY A 202 14.07 -13.52 -11.74
CA GLY A 202 14.66 -12.20 -11.83
C GLY A 202 14.08 -11.22 -10.82
N ASP A 203 13.65 -11.71 -9.66
CA ASP A 203 13.04 -10.88 -8.61
C ASP A 203 14.12 -10.16 -7.77
N ARG A 204 13.68 -9.40 -6.77
CA ARG A 204 14.49 -8.52 -5.94
C ARG A 204 15.30 -9.29 -4.90
N GLU A 205 16.56 -9.60 -5.19
CA GLU A 205 17.46 -10.31 -4.26
C GLU A 205 17.62 -9.56 -2.91
N GLU A 206 17.44 -8.22 -2.89
CA GLU A 206 17.47 -7.47 -1.65
C GLU A 206 16.33 -7.85 -0.69
N MET A 207 15.21 -8.40 -1.18
CA MET A 207 14.11 -8.84 -0.32
C MET A 207 14.50 -10.05 0.53
N VAL A 208 15.35 -10.95 0.02
CA VAL A 208 15.91 -12.05 0.81
C VAL A 208 16.73 -11.52 2.00
N LYS A 209 17.52 -10.47 1.77
CA LYS A 209 18.31 -9.83 2.83
C LYS A 209 17.41 -9.16 3.86
N LYS A 210 16.33 -8.48 3.41
CA LYS A 210 15.32 -7.88 4.31
C LYS A 210 14.61 -8.96 5.13
N LEU A 211 14.24 -10.07 4.52
CA LEU A 211 13.60 -11.19 5.21
C LEU A 211 14.45 -11.69 6.40
N ARG A 212 15.77 -11.92 6.19
CA ARG A 212 16.69 -12.29 7.27
C ARG A 212 16.78 -11.21 8.35
N LYS A 213 16.94 -9.95 7.95
CA LYS A 213 17.00 -8.81 8.88
C LYS A 213 15.73 -8.69 9.73
N HIS A 214 14.54 -8.82 9.12
CA HIS A 214 13.28 -8.72 9.85
C HIS A 214 13.04 -9.93 10.77
N LYS A 215 13.53 -11.11 10.39
CA LYS A 215 13.59 -12.26 11.29
C LYS A 215 14.43 -11.96 12.54
N GLU A 216 15.61 -11.36 12.37
CA GLU A 216 16.53 -11.01 13.45
C GLU A 216 15.95 -9.90 14.36
N SER A 217 15.29 -8.89 13.79
CA SER A 217 14.69 -7.79 14.57
C SER A 217 13.36 -8.17 15.21
N GLY A 218 12.66 -9.20 14.71
CA GLY A 218 11.32 -9.58 15.15
C GLY A 218 10.21 -8.62 14.67
N ASP A 219 10.52 -7.71 13.73
CA ASP A 219 9.56 -6.72 13.24
C ASP A 219 8.61 -7.34 12.19
N PRO A 220 7.29 -7.30 12.39
CA PRO A 220 6.31 -7.81 11.42
C PRO A 220 6.07 -6.78 10.31
N ILE A 221 7.05 -6.60 9.42
CA ILE A 221 6.95 -5.68 8.27
C ILE A 221 6.07 -6.33 7.20
N TYR A 222 4.83 -5.88 7.08
CA TYR A 222 3.82 -6.55 6.26
C TYR A 222 4.18 -6.64 4.77
N GLU A 223 4.94 -5.69 4.20
CA GLU A 223 5.43 -5.81 2.81
C GLU A 223 6.39 -7.00 2.64
N THR A 224 7.23 -7.26 3.63
CA THR A 224 8.14 -8.40 3.59
C THR A 224 7.40 -9.70 3.85
N VAL A 225 6.46 -9.70 4.79
CA VAL A 225 5.58 -10.83 5.07
C VAL A 225 4.77 -11.20 3.81
N TYR A 226 4.13 -10.21 3.17
CA TYR A 226 3.39 -10.45 1.94
C TYR A 226 4.29 -10.91 0.79
N TRP A 227 5.45 -10.27 0.62
CA TRP A 227 6.40 -10.68 -0.43
C TRP A 227 6.83 -12.14 -0.26
N SER A 228 7.21 -12.55 0.96
CA SER A 228 7.61 -13.95 1.21
C SER A 228 6.45 -14.92 0.97
N TYR A 229 5.24 -14.59 1.46
CA TYR A 229 4.04 -15.37 1.17
C TYR A 229 3.82 -15.53 -0.34
N ASN A 230 3.86 -14.43 -1.08
CA ASN A 230 3.62 -14.42 -2.51
C ASN A 230 4.66 -15.27 -3.28
N MET A 231 5.92 -15.21 -2.90
CA MET A 231 7.00 -16.02 -3.49
C MET A 231 6.83 -17.51 -3.17
N LEU A 232 6.53 -17.86 -1.93
CA LEU A 232 6.38 -19.24 -1.47
C LEU A 232 5.14 -19.92 -2.07
N HIS A 233 4.10 -19.16 -2.43
CA HIS A 233 2.84 -19.65 -3.00
C HIS A 233 2.69 -19.41 -4.50
N SER A 234 3.73 -18.87 -5.17
CA SER A 234 3.67 -18.48 -6.59
C SER A 234 2.47 -17.59 -6.92
N GLY A 235 2.15 -16.66 -6.01
CA GLY A 235 0.98 -15.83 -6.07
C GLY A 235 1.05 -14.72 -7.12
N LEU A 236 -0.11 -14.33 -7.65
CA LEU A 236 -0.28 -13.25 -8.61
C LEU A 236 -1.15 -12.15 -8.02
N THR A 237 -0.82 -10.93 -8.37
CA THR A 237 -1.58 -9.71 -8.09
C THR A 237 -2.40 -9.33 -9.33
N ILE A 238 -3.66 -8.98 -9.14
CA ILE A 238 -4.45 -8.27 -10.14
C ILE A 238 -4.06 -6.79 -10.10
N VAL A 239 -3.69 -6.23 -11.25
CA VAL A 239 -3.40 -4.80 -11.42
C VAL A 239 -4.32 -4.21 -12.49
N PRO A 240 -5.08 -3.14 -12.21
CA PRO A 240 -5.92 -2.47 -13.20
C PRO A 240 -5.05 -1.83 -14.29
N THR A 241 -5.53 -1.80 -15.54
CA THR A 241 -4.80 -1.20 -16.66
C THR A 241 -4.71 0.34 -16.60
N ARG A 242 -5.40 0.95 -15.67
CA ARG A 242 -5.29 2.38 -15.30
C ARG A 242 -5.11 2.51 -13.80
N ASN A 243 -4.25 3.44 -13.40
CA ASN A 243 -4.02 3.69 -11.97
C ASN A 243 -5.31 4.15 -11.28
N MET A 244 -5.68 3.52 -10.17
CA MET A 244 -6.90 3.85 -9.41
C MET A 244 -6.62 4.42 -8.02
N ILE A 245 -5.36 4.57 -7.65
CA ILE A 245 -4.94 5.12 -6.34
C ILE A 245 -4.01 6.31 -6.54
N GLN A 246 -4.32 7.43 -5.92
CA GLN A 246 -3.44 8.58 -5.82
C GLN A 246 -2.76 8.61 -4.44
N ASN A 247 -1.44 8.63 -4.41
CA ASN A 247 -0.72 8.88 -3.16
C ASN A 247 -0.78 10.38 -2.84
N THR A 248 -1.46 10.73 -1.75
CA THR A 248 -1.67 12.11 -1.29
C THR A 248 -0.81 12.49 -0.09
N ALA A 249 0.11 11.60 0.36
CA ALA A 249 1.11 11.95 1.37
C ALA A 249 1.96 13.15 0.96
N VAL A 250 2.00 13.40 -0.34
CA VAL A 250 2.65 14.53 -1.03
C VAL A 250 1.69 15.71 -1.12
N SER A 251 1.09 16.13 0.00
CA SER A 251 0.24 17.33 -0.03
C SER A 251 1.09 18.60 -0.15
N GLU A 252 0.56 19.58 -0.87
CA GLU A 252 1.20 20.88 -1.10
C GLU A 252 1.51 21.65 0.20
N GLU A 253 0.94 21.23 1.32
CA GLU A 253 1.01 21.94 2.61
C GLU A 253 2.27 21.69 3.44
N SER A 254 3.06 20.65 3.17
CA SER A 254 4.33 20.48 3.86
C SER A 254 5.50 21.07 3.07
N ALA A 255 5.93 22.28 3.43
CA ALA A 255 7.09 22.96 2.81
C ALA A 255 8.35 22.08 2.79
N HIS A 256 8.54 21.24 3.80
CA HIS A 256 9.62 20.25 3.86
C HIS A 256 9.50 19.16 2.80
N PHE A 257 8.28 18.71 2.52
CA PHE A 257 8.04 17.68 1.52
C PHE A 257 8.16 18.22 0.09
N GLN A 258 7.67 19.43 -0.17
CA GLN A 258 7.86 20.09 -1.47
C GLN A 258 9.36 20.31 -1.79
N SER A 259 10.16 20.65 -0.78
CA SER A 259 11.60 20.74 -0.95
C SER A 259 12.24 19.38 -1.24
N ALA A 260 11.79 18.32 -0.56
CA ALA A 260 12.25 16.95 -0.80
C ALA A 260 11.83 16.44 -2.18
N MET A 261 10.60 16.71 -2.62
CA MET A 261 10.08 16.31 -3.93
C MET A 261 10.91 16.88 -5.08
N LYS A 262 11.29 18.17 -5.04
CA LYS A 262 12.08 18.81 -6.10
C LYS A 262 13.44 18.15 -6.32
N THR A 263 13.98 17.52 -5.29
CA THR A 263 15.28 16.85 -5.34
C THR A 263 15.22 15.39 -5.78
N LEU A 264 14.02 14.75 -5.72
CA LEU A 264 13.84 13.40 -6.22
C LEU A 264 14.01 13.31 -7.73
N PRO A 265 14.50 12.18 -8.27
CA PRO A 265 14.49 11.91 -9.71
C PRO A 265 13.09 12.04 -10.30
N GLY A 266 12.96 12.59 -11.51
CA GLY A 266 11.66 12.90 -12.13
C GLY A 266 10.72 11.72 -12.23
N ARG A 267 11.25 10.51 -12.46
CA ARG A 267 10.44 9.28 -12.45
C ARG A 267 9.86 8.95 -11.08
N MET A 268 10.60 9.19 -10.00
CA MET A 268 10.10 9.02 -8.64
C MET A 268 9.04 10.07 -8.29
N GLN A 269 9.25 11.31 -8.73
CA GLN A 269 8.22 12.35 -8.60
C GLN A 269 6.92 11.92 -9.28
N ARG A 270 6.99 11.41 -10.52
CA ARG A 270 5.82 10.94 -11.27
C ARG A 270 5.09 9.81 -10.53
N LEU A 271 5.80 8.82 -9.98
CA LEU A 271 5.19 7.73 -9.21
C LEU A 271 4.41 8.25 -8.00
N LEU A 272 4.97 9.24 -7.27
CA LEU A 272 4.35 9.80 -6.07
C LEU A 272 3.21 10.79 -6.36
N THR A 273 3.15 11.36 -7.58
CA THR A 273 2.13 12.34 -7.98
C THR A 273 1.18 11.82 -9.05
N MET A 274 1.20 10.52 -9.27
CA MET A 274 0.40 9.88 -10.31
C MET A 274 -1.10 10.07 -10.04
N PRO A 275 -1.90 10.54 -11.03
CA PRO A 275 -3.34 10.67 -10.86
C PRO A 275 -4.03 9.31 -10.80
N SER A 276 -5.20 9.26 -10.17
CA SER A 276 -6.12 8.13 -10.24
C SER A 276 -7.16 8.34 -11.32
N TYR A 277 -7.67 7.25 -11.87
CA TYR A 277 -8.67 7.22 -12.94
C TYR A 277 -9.85 6.32 -12.55
N GLU A 278 -11.05 6.74 -12.93
CA GLU A 278 -12.23 5.90 -12.78
C GLU A 278 -12.20 4.72 -13.76
N MET A 279 -12.70 3.57 -13.30
CA MET A 279 -12.90 2.38 -14.12
C MET A 279 -14.32 2.37 -14.71
N GLU A 280 -14.43 2.00 -15.96
CA GLU A 280 -15.71 1.82 -16.64
C GLU A 280 -16.21 0.38 -16.47
N PHE A 281 -17.53 0.19 -16.38
CA PHE A 281 -18.17 -1.10 -16.25
C PHE A 281 -19.19 -1.31 -17.36
N PRO A 282 -19.42 -2.58 -17.82
CA PRO A 282 -18.85 -3.82 -17.30
C PRO A 282 -17.38 -4.00 -17.67
N LEU A 283 -16.62 -4.72 -16.81
CA LEU A 283 -15.21 -4.99 -17.04
C LEU A 283 -14.99 -6.01 -18.17
N ARG A 284 -13.91 -5.79 -18.92
CA ARG A 284 -13.37 -6.77 -19.89
C ARG A 284 -12.36 -7.65 -19.18
N HIS A 285 -12.70 -8.92 -18.97
CA HIS A 285 -11.90 -9.86 -18.20
C HIS A 285 -10.92 -10.62 -19.08
N PRO A 286 -9.65 -10.86 -18.60
CA PRO A 286 -8.76 -11.83 -19.21
C PRO A 286 -9.36 -13.24 -19.21
N LYS A 287 -9.17 -13.97 -20.29
CA LYS A 287 -9.64 -15.35 -20.40
C LYS A 287 -8.86 -16.31 -19.50
N TYR A 288 -7.57 -16.00 -19.26
CA TYR A 288 -6.65 -16.85 -18.51
C TYR A 288 -5.98 -16.08 -17.39
N VAL A 289 -5.77 -16.74 -16.26
CA VAL A 289 -4.90 -16.24 -15.19
C VAL A 289 -3.46 -16.62 -15.53
N ILE A 290 -2.76 -15.70 -16.19
CA ILE A 290 -1.38 -15.85 -16.64
C ILE A 290 -0.59 -14.57 -16.33
N GLU A 291 0.63 -14.71 -15.83
CA GLU A 291 1.47 -13.56 -15.53
C GLU A 291 1.81 -12.73 -16.77
N ASN A 292 1.60 -11.43 -16.71
CA ASN A 292 2.10 -10.48 -17.69
C ASN A 292 3.56 -10.15 -17.38
N VAL A 293 4.47 -10.97 -17.93
CA VAL A 293 5.92 -10.85 -17.72
C VAL A 293 6.46 -9.54 -18.29
N GLU A 294 5.90 -9.04 -19.38
CA GLU A 294 6.31 -7.77 -19.99
C GLU A 294 6.01 -6.59 -19.08
N TYR A 295 4.81 -6.54 -18.47
CA TYR A 295 4.47 -5.54 -17.45
C TYR A 295 5.46 -5.61 -16.28
N LYS A 296 5.73 -6.79 -15.74
CA LYS A 296 6.71 -6.99 -14.67
C LYS A 296 8.07 -6.40 -15.04
N GLN A 297 8.59 -6.72 -16.22
CA GLN A 297 9.89 -6.21 -16.68
C GLN A 297 9.91 -4.68 -16.81
N ARG A 298 8.82 -4.07 -17.31
CA ARG A 298 8.70 -2.62 -17.40
C ARG A 298 8.65 -1.97 -16.02
N VAL A 299 7.89 -2.54 -15.05
CA VAL A 299 7.87 -2.07 -13.66
C VAL A 299 9.24 -2.17 -13.01
N TYR A 300 9.96 -3.29 -13.22
CA TYR A 300 11.31 -3.47 -12.69
C TYR A 300 12.27 -2.39 -13.20
N ARG A 301 12.17 -2.04 -14.47
CA ARG A 301 12.92 -0.90 -15.04
C ARG A 301 12.46 0.44 -14.45
N ILE A 302 11.15 0.63 -14.28
CA ILE A 302 10.57 1.82 -13.61
C ILE A 302 11.08 1.94 -12.19
N MET A 303 11.17 0.88 -11.43
CA MET A 303 11.60 0.86 -10.04
C MET A 303 13.13 0.72 -9.89
N ALA A 304 13.84 0.48 -11.00
CA ALA A 304 15.27 0.15 -11.07
C ALA A 304 15.65 -1.15 -10.32
N TRP A 305 14.71 -2.05 -10.12
CA TRP A 305 14.97 -3.36 -9.53
C TRP A 305 15.70 -4.24 -10.54
N GLY A 306 16.86 -4.79 -10.17
CA GLY A 306 17.71 -5.55 -11.08
C GLY A 306 18.34 -4.74 -12.23
N HIS A 307 18.21 -3.41 -12.24
CA HIS A 307 18.72 -2.53 -13.30
C HIS A 307 19.78 -1.54 -12.77
N PRO A 308 21.05 -1.95 -12.58
CA PRO A 308 22.07 -1.13 -11.93
C PRO A 308 22.34 0.19 -12.68
N TRP A 309 22.32 0.18 -14.01
CA TRP A 309 22.53 1.39 -14.83
C TRP A 309 21.41 2.42 -14.67
N VAL A 310 20.16 1.96 -14.55
CA VAL A 310 19.02 2.85 -14.25
C VAL A 310 19.18 3.44 -12.85
N LYS A 311 19.63 2.65 -11.89
CA LYS A 311 19.89 3.11 -10.52
C LYS A 311 21.01 4.17 -10.48
N ILE A 312 22.09 3.94 -11.24
CA ILE A 312 23.20 4.91 -11.36
C ILE A 312 22.70 6.20 -11.98
N GLY A 313 21.97 6.14 -13.10
CA GLY A 313 21.40 7.32 -13.76
C GLY A 313 20.52 8.15 -12.83
N ARG A 314 19.65 7.49 -12.03
CA ARG A 314 18.85 8.17 -11.01
C ARG A 314 19.69 8.82 -9.91
N SER A 315 20.75 8.16 -9.47
CA SER A 315 21.63 8.72 -8.43
C SER A 315 22.36 9.96 -8.95
N ILE A 316 22.71 9.99 -10.24
CA ILE A 316 23.29 11.17 -10.89
C ILE A 316 22.24 12.29 -11.01
N GLU A 317 21.04 11.97 -11.48
CA GLU A 317 19.92 12.93 -11.56
C GLU A 317 19.61 13.55 -10.20
N GLU A 318 19.50 12.73 -9.17
CA GLU A 318 19.25 13.19 -7.79
C GLU A 318 20.37 14.11 -7.30
N LEU A 319 21.63 13.78 -7.57
CA LEU A 319 22.78 14.63 -7.24
C LEU A 319 22.69 16.00 -7.94
N LEU A 320 22.43 15.99 -9.26
CA LEU A 320 22.31 17.24 -10.04
C LEU A 320 21.14 18.10 -9.55
N ARG A 321 20.00 17.48 -9.23
CA ARG A 321 18.84 18.19 -8.66
C ARG A 321 19.17 18.79 -7.27
N ASN A 322 19.81 18.03 -6.39
CA ASN A 322 20.23 18.55 -5.07
C ASN A 322 21.18 19.73 -5.21
N LEU A 323 22.14 19.68 -6.14
CA LEU A 323 23.03 20.81 -6.43
C LEU A 323 22.25 22.03 -6.96
N ARG A 324 21.33 21.81 -7.92
CA ARG A 324 20.50 22.89 -8.51
C ARG A 324 19.63 23.61 -7.49
N TYR A 325 19.10 22.89 -6.51
CA TYR A 325 18.24 23.44 -5.46
C TYR A 325 18.97 23.82 -4.17
N GLY A 326 20.32 23.86 -4.20
CA GLY A 326 21.13 24.29 -3.06
C GLY A 326 21.14 23.36 -1.85
N ASN A 327 20.74 22.10 -2.03
CA ASN A 327 20.70 21.12 -0.95
C ASN A 327 22.07 20.46 -0.72
N PHE A 328 23.07 21.27 -0.43
CA PHE A 328 24.47 20.85 -0.25
C PHE A 328 24.66 19.87 0.92
N LYS A 329 23.80 19.95 1.95
CA LYS A 329 23.83 18.98 3.08
C LYS A 329 23.53 17.55 2.61
N ALA A 330 22.55 17.36 1.71
CA ALA A 330 22.23 16.05 1.16
C ALA A 330 23.36 15.53 0.27
N VAL A 331 23.93 16.40 -0.55
CA VAL A 331 25.10 16.09 -1.40
C VAL A 331 26.26 15.59 -0.55
N TRP A 332 26.60 16.35 0.51
CA TRP A 332 27.68 15.98 1.43
C TRP A 332 27.41 14.63 2.13
N LYS A 333 26.20 14.42 2.67
CA LYS A 333 25.82 13.15 3.28
C LYS A 333 25.96 11.98 2.30
N ALA A 334 25.52 12.14 1.05
CA ALA A 334 25.63 11.10 0.03
C ALA A 334 27.09 10.76 -0.31
N LEU A 335 27.97 11.76 -0.39
CA LEU A 335 29.40 11.58 -0.61
C LEU A 335 30.08 10.87 0.57
N VAL A 336 29.84 11.32 1.79
CA VAL A 336 30.39 10.71 3.01
C VAL A 336 29.93 9.26 3.15
N PHE A 337 28.66 8.96 2.88
CA PHE A 337 28.13 7.59 2.91
C PHE A 337 28.83 6.68 1.90
N ARG A 338 29.06 7.16 0.66
CA ARG A 338 29.78 6.40 -0.38
C ARG A 338 31.23 6.14 0.01
N VAL A 339 31.92 7.13 0.58
CA VAL A 339 33.29 6.96 1.03
C VAL A 339 33.35 5.95 2.17
N LYS A 340 32.48 6.05 3.18
CA LYS A 340 32.43 5.10 4.30
C LYS A 340 32.10 3.67 3.84
N LYS A 341 31.22 3.51 2.87
CA LYS A 341 30.89 2.19 2.29
C LYS A 341 32.10 1.57 1.58
N ASN A 342 32.87 2.35 0.86
CA ASN A 342 34.06 1.89 0.14
C ASN A 342 35.26 1.62 1.07
N THR A 343 35.30 2.25 2.24
CA THR A 343 36.38 2.05 3.23
C THR A 343 36.07 0.99 4.30
N GLY A 344 34.96 0.25 4.16
CA GLY A 344 34.62 -0.84 5.10
C GLY A 344 34.16 -0.40 6.49
N HIS A 345 33.93 0.91 6.70
CA HIS A 345 33.59 1.49 8.01
C HIS A 345 32.08 1.61 8.28
N ILE A 346 31.22 0.83 7.58
CA ILE A 346 29.80 0.76 7.89
C ILE A 346 29.50 -0.64 8.40
N ASN A 347 29.42 -0.79 9.72
CA ASN A 347 28.60 -1.82 10.32
C ASN A 347 27.13 -1.43 10.07
N TYR A 348 26.39 -2.29 9.40
CA TYR A 348 24.95 -2.15 9.22
C TYR A 348 24.27 -2.31 10.59
N GLN A 349 23.96 -1.19 11.24
CA GLN A 349 22.94 -1.14 12.29
C GLN A 349 21.58 -0.84 11.70
#